data_e40f0b6cc55540d11f27d31c0d9f3ed0
#
_entry.id   e40f0b6cc55540d11f27d31c0d9f3ed0
#
_cell.length_a   1.000
_cell.length_b   1.000
_cell.length_c   1.000
_cell.angle_alpha   90.00
_cell.angle_beta   90.00
_cell.angle_gamma   90.00
#
_symmetry.space_group_name_H-M   'P 1'
#
loop_
_entity.id
_entity.type
_entity.pdbx_description
1 polymer ?
#
loop_
_entity_poly.entity_id
_entity_poly.type
_entity_poly.pdbx_seq_one_letter_code
_entity_poly.pdbx_strand_id
1 'polypeptide(L)'
;MLTKALASYYAKPVILLLDEYDVPIAKASSNGYYDQMLEIIKGMLSTSLKDNAALRFAVITGCLRIAKESIFTGTNNFVSDTITNCRLNEYFGFTQKDVEQLLRDADAMEHSKDLKFWYDGYHFGDVDVYCPWDVMNYMRDLQYNLDVRPASYWKNTSDNAIVRSFIDYAGNTITRKLETLLSGGYITQQIDENLTYGYLHSSEDNLWSILYLTGYLTKARDADLPENLPDGISSLMIPNAEIREIFETTILKWFQESALTWNRETLFHAVWNQDAKTISIEMTKLLRKTISYHDYKEDYYHAFLAGIFAGAGYMVDSNKEHGEGRSDVVVYDSLNGRVAVFEAKYAKSLNDLDTACEKAVQQMDDLMYAKSFEDDYDEVICYGISFYKKRCVVKKK
;
A
#
# COMPACT_ATOMS: atom_id res chain seq x y z
N MET A 1 5.72 -31.93 -27.36
CA MET A 1 4.81 -32.85 -28.05
C MET A 1 3.64 -32.13 -28.71
N LEU A 2 2.86 -31.31 -28.01
CA LEU A 2 1.68 -30.62 -28.55
C LEU A 2 2.00 -29.76 -29.80
N THR A 3 3.06 -28.96 -29.77
CA THR A 3 3.48 -28.13 -30.90
C THR A 3 3.74 -28.95 -32.19
N LYS A 4 4.42 -30.10 -32.05
CA LYS A 4 4.66 -31.00 -33.19
C LYS A 4 3.35 -31.58 -33.74
N ALA A 5 2.44 -32.00 -32.88
CA ALA A 5 1.13 -32.53 -33.28
C ALA A 5 0.29 -31.47 -34.01
N LEU A 6 0.23 -30.24 -33.48
CA LEU A 6 -0.47 -29.14 -34.12
C LEU A 6 0.15 -28.76 -35.48
N ALA A 7 1.48 -28.66 -35.55
CA ALA A 7 2.16 -28.35 -36.81
C ALA A 7 1.92 -29.42 -37.88
N SER A 8 1.91 -30.69 -37.48
CA SER A 8 1.59 -31.79 -38.40
C SER A 8 0.13 -31.77 -38.87
N TYR A 9 -0.79 -31.51 -37.95
CA TYR A 9 -2.21 -31.51 -38.27
C TYR A 9 -2.61 -30.36 -39.19
N TYR A 10 -2.13 -29.12 -38.86
CA TYR A 10 -2.47 -27.92 -39.63
C TYR A 10 -1.51 -27.63 -40.78
N ALA A 11 -0.44 -28.40 -40.96
CA ALA A 11 0.63 -28.15 -41.92
C ALA A 11 1.22 -26.72 -41.85
N LYS A 12 1.26 -26.14 -40.63
CA LYS A 12 1.74 -24.80 -40.34
C LYS A 12 2.60 -24.78 -39.06
N PRO A 13 3.63 -23.91 -39.02
CA PRO A 13 4.39 -23.76 -37.78
C PRO A 13 3.51 -23.10 -36.68
N VAL A 14 3.80 -23.46 -35.43
CA VAL A 14 3.04 -23.04 -34.24
C VAL A 14 3.59 -21.73 -33.69
N ILE A 15 2.70 -20.86 -33.24
CA ILE A 15 3.02 -19.70 -32.40
C ILE A 15 2.67 -20.11 -30.97
N LEU A 16 3.60 -19.93 -30.03
CA LEU A 16 3.38 -20.20 -28.61
C LEU A 16 3.23 -18.87 -27.88
N LEU A 17 2.06 -18.66 -27.26
CA LEU A 17 1.79 -17.54 -26.36
C LEU A 17 1.65 -18.10 -24.94
N LEU A 18 2.54 -17.66 -24.05
CA LEU A 18 2.58 -18.10 -22.66
C LEU A 18 2.47 -16.87 -21.76
N ASP A 19 1.32 -16.71 -21.14
CA ASP A 19 1.04 -15.59 -20.24
C ASP A 19 1.26 -16.00 -18.79
N GLU A 20 1.74 -15.07 -17.95
CA GLU A 20 1.96 -15.28 -16.52
C GLU A 20 2.76 -16.55 -16.17
N TYR A 21 3.88 -16.79 -16.87
CA TYR A 21 4.67 -18.01 -16.70
C TYR A 21 5.23 -18.21 -15.28
N ASP A 22 5.33 -17.15 -14.50
CA ASP A 22 5.88 -17.12 -13.16
C ASP A 22 4.84 -17.34 -12.04
N VAL A 23 3.54 -17.25 -12.33
CA VAL A 23 2.46 -17.45 -11.35
C VAL A 23 2.51 -18.81 -10.63
N PRO A 24 2.74 -19.96 -11.33
CA PRO A 24 2.89 -21.24 -10.64
C PRO A 24 4.07 -21.26 -9.66
N ILE A 25 5.16 -20.55 -10.01
CA ILE A 25 6.38 -20.47 -9.19
C ILE A 25 6.14 -19.56 -7.97
N ALA A 26 5.45 -18.45 -8.16
CA ALA A 26 5.03 -17.56 -7.06
C ALA A 26 4.21 -18.32 -6.01
N LYS A 27 3.19 -19.06 -6.47
CA LYS A 27 2.34 -19.88 -5.60
C LYS A 27 3.11 -21.00 -4.90
N ALA A 28 4.07 -21.62 -5.60
CA ALA A 28 4.91 -22.65 -5.03
C ALA A 28 5.86 -22.11 -3.95
N SER A 29 6.38 -20.89 -4.13
CA SER A 29 7.18 -20.20 -3.12
C SER A 29 6.39 -19.99 -1.82
N SER A 30 5.16 -19.52 -1.92
CA SER A 30 4.29 -19.29 -0.75
C SER A 30 3.86 -20.59 -0.07
N ASN A 31 3.88 -21.74 -0.76
CA ASN A 31 3.42 -23.03 -0.25
C ASN A 31 4.57 -24.03 0.05
N GLY A 32 5.84 -23.61 -0.09
CA GLY A 32 7.00 -24.40 0.33
C GLY A 32 7.43 -25.52 -0.62
N TYR A 33 7.01 -25.49 -1.91
CA TYR A 33 7.45 -26.45 -2.94
C TYR A 33 8.07 -25.77 -4.17
N TYR A 34 8.77 -24.68 -3.93
CA TYR A 34 9.37 -23.82 -4.96
C TYR A 34 10.29 -24.59 -5.92
N ASP A 35 11.27 -25.36 -5.40
CA ASP A 35 12.24 -26.07 -6.22
C ASP A 35 11.61 -27.10 -7.15
N GLN A 36 10.59 -27.82 -6.66
CA GLN A 36 9.89 -28.82 -7.48
C GLN A 36 9.12 -28.15 -8.64
N MET A 37 8.44 -27.03 -8.38
CA MET A 37 7.74 -26.30 -9.43
C MET A 37 8.70 -25.69 -10.43
N LEU A 38 9.81 -25.15 -9.95
CA LEU A 38 10.86 -24.56 -10.79
C LEU A 38 11.40 -25.58 -11.81
N GLU A 39 11.70 -26.81 -11.38
CA GLU A 39 12.16 -27.88 -12.27
C GLU A 39 11.10 -28.27 -13.32
N ILE A 40 9.82 -28.30 -12.96
CA ILE A 40 8.71 -28.55 -13.91
C ILE A 40 8.66 -27.45 -14.98
N ILE A 41 8.66 -26.19 -14.58
CA ILE A 41 8.59 -25.05 -15.49
C ILE A 41 9.83 -25.00 -16.39
N LYS A 42 11.03 -25.21 -15.84
CA LYS A 42 12.28 -25.35 -16.64
C LYS A 42 12.15 -26.42 -17.70
N GLY A 43 11.71 -27.62 -17.33
CA GLY A 43 11.52 -28.74 -18.26
C GLY A 43 10.53 -28.41 -19.37
N MET A 44 9.40 -27.77 -19.02
CA MET A 44 8.36 -27.33 -19.96
C MET A 44 8.91 -26.30 -20.96
N LEU A 45 9.54 -25.24 -20.48
CA LEU A 45 10.08 -24.15 -21.31
C LEU A 45 11.22 -24.65 -22.20
N SER A 46 12.16 -25.41 -21.64
CA SER A 46 13.27 -26.01 -22.42
C SER A 46 12.76 -26.87 -23.57
N THR A 47 11.80 -27.77 -23.29
CA THR A 47 11.23 -28.66 -24.31
C THR A 47 10.41 -27.92 -25.36
N SER A 48 9.74 -26.81 -24.97
CA SER A 48 8.88 -26.05 -25.87
C SER A 48 9.64 -25.08 -26.77
N LEU A 49 10.74 -24.50 -26.26
CA LEU A 49 11.45 -23.41 -26.91
C LEU A 49 12.73 -23.85 -27.61
N LYS A 50 13.46 -24.85 -27.04
CA LYS A 50 14.75 -25.29 -27.57
C LYS A 50 14.57 -26.40 -28.60
N ASP A 51 15.29 -26.27 -29.71
CA ASP A 51 15.37 -27.29 -30.79
C ASP A 51 13.98 -27.76 -31.28
N ASN A 52 12.98 -26.87 -31.26
CA ASN A 52 11.61 -27.15 -31.66
C ASN A 52 11.33 -26.65 -33.09
N ALA A 53 11.58 -27.48 -34.07
CA ALA A 53 11.38 -27.19 -35.49
C ALA A 53 9.91 -26.88 -35.85
N ALA A 54 8.93 -27.22 -34.98
CA ALA A 54 7.54 -26.93 -35.18
C ALA A 54 7.15 -25.50 -34.70
N LEU A 55 8.04 -24.83 -33.95
CA LEU A 55 7.81 -23.51 -33.40
C LEU A 55 8.26 -22.43 -34.40
N ARG A 56 7.38 -21.45 -34.70
CA ARG A 56 7.71 -20.27 -35.50
C ARG A 56 8.33 -19.18 -34.62
N PHE A 57 7.66 -18.83 -33.53
CA PHE A 57 8.13 -17.96 -32.46
C PHE A 57 7.30 -18.18 -31.19
N ALA A 58 7.79 -17.64 -30.09
CA ALA A 58 7.08 -17.63 -28.81
C ALA A 58 7.09 -16.21 -28.22
N VAL A 59 6.00 -15.87 -27.51
CA VAL A 59 5.93 -14.71 -26.61
C VAL A 59 5.62 -15.23 -25.22
N ILE A 60 6.39 -14.79 -24.24
CA ILE A 60 6.28 -15.22 -22.85
C ILE A 60 6.19 -13.96 -22.00
N THR A 61 5.17 -13.86 -21.16
CA THR A 61 4.98 -12.75 -20.23
C THR A 61 4.97 -13.21 -18.78
N GLY A 62 5.33 -12.33 -17.85
CA GLY A 62 5.33 -12.57 -16.43
C GLY A 62 5.73 -11.33 -15.64
N CYS A 63 5.47 -11.30 -14.33
CA CYS A 63 5.83 -10.19 -13.45
C CYS A 63 7.32 -10.15 -13.12
N LEU A 64 7.92 -11.30 -12.82
CA LEU A 64 9.32 -11.39 -12.45
C LEU A 64 10.14 -12.14 -13.50
N ARG A 65 11.35 -11.61 -13.75
CA ARG A 65 12.32 -12.26 -14.61
C ARG A 65 13.06 -13.35 -13.81
N ILE A 66 12.62 -14.60 -13.94
CA ILE A 66 13.25 -15.75 -13.26
C ILE A 66 14.56 -16.16 -13.98
N ALA A 67 15.35 -15.17 -14.39
CA ALA A 67 16.56 -15.41 -15.20
C ALA A 67 17.74 -15.98 -14.40
N LYS A 68 17.91 -15.61 -13.12
CA LYS A 68 19.02 -16.09 -12.29
C LYS A 68 18.93 -17.58 -11.96
N GLU A 69 17.75 -18.17 -12.04
CA GLU A 69 17.53 -19.57 -11.69
C GLU A 69 17.66 -20.54 -12.87
N SER A 70 18.44 -20.14 -13.88
CA SER A 70 18.76 -20.99 -15.04
C SER A 70 17.56 -21.54 -15.82
N ILE A 71 16.37 -20.99 -15.68
CA ILE A 71 15.23 -21.37 -16.55
C ILE A 71 15.58 -21.18 -18.01
N PHE A 72 16.35 -20.15 -18.30
CA PHE A 72 16.74 -19.78 -19.65
C PHE A 72 18.20 -20.07 -19.98
N THR A 73 19.01 -20.68 -19.09
CA THR A 73 20.42 -21.01 -19.39
C THR A 73 20.61 -22.04 -20.52
N GLY A 74 19.54 -22.63 -20.98
CA GLY A 74 19.57 -23.52 -22.16
C GLY A 74 18.98 -22.93 -23.42
N THR A 75 18.46 -21.67 -23.39
CA THR A 75 17.75 -21.02 -24.50
C THR A 75 18.39 -19.68 -24.81
N ASN A 76 19.29 -19.67 -25.85
CA ASN A 76 20.08 -18.49 -26.23
C ASN A 76 19.33 -17.55 -27.19
N ASN A 77 18.10 -17.82 -27.55
CA ASN A 77 17.42 -17.25 -28.71
C ASN A 77 16.20 -16.39 -28.35
N PHE A 78 16.10 -15.86 -27.14
CA PHE A 78 15.07 -14.90 -26.85
C PHE A 78 15.63 -13.57 -26.33
N VAL A 79 14.88 -12.52 -26.55
CA VAL A 79 15.15 -11.17 -26.07
C VAL A 79 14.19 -10.94 -24.90
N SER A 80 14.72 -10.49 -23.77
CA SER A 80 13.91 -10.15 -22.60
C SER A 80 13.81 -8.63 -22.49
N ASP A 81 12.60 -8.13 -22.51
CA ASP A 81 12.28 -6.73 -22.20
C ASP A 81 11.64 -6.64 -20.83
N THR A 82 11.89 -5.53 -20.16
CA THR A 82 11.32 -5.19 -18.85
C THR A 82 10.71 -3.80 -18.93
N ILE A 83 10.04 -3.38 -17.86
CA ILE A 83 9.46 -2.03 -17.75
C ILE A 83 10.51 -0.90 -17.84
N THR A 84 11.81 -1.23 -17.79
CA THR A 84 12.91 -0.27 -17.95
C THR A 84 13.32 -0.06 -19.40
N ASN A 85 12.90 -0.91 -20.33
CA ASN A 85 13.28 -0.86 -21.74
C ASN A 85 12.34 0.05 -22.53
N CYS A 86 12.89 0.79 -23.50
CA CYS A 86 12.10 1.62 -24.39
C CYS A 86 11.45 0.83 -25.55
N ARG A 87 11.85 -0.43 -25.75
CA ARG A 87 11.27 -1.28 -26.78
C ARG A 87 9.93 -1.82 -26.33
N LEU A 88 8.86 -1.57 -27.09
CA LEU A 88 7.49 -2.02 -26.85
C LEU A 88 6.84 -1.45 -25.57
N ASN A 89 7.42 -0.46 -24.92
CA ASN A 89 6.93 0.13 -23.67
C ASN A 89 5.51 0.70 -23.77
N GLU A 90 5.12 1.24 -24.94
CA GLU A 90 3.79 1.79 -25.19
C GLU A 90 2.67 0.72 -25.39
N TYR A 91 3.04 -0.56 -25.48
CA TYR A 91 2.07 -1.64 -25.73
C TYR A 91 1.62 -2.38 -24.47
N PHE A 92 2.24 -2.10 -23.32
CA PHE A 92 1.91 -2.76 -22.04
C PHE A 92 1.06 -1.91 -21.10
N GLY A 93 0.48 -0.84 -21.62
CA GLY A 93 -0.44 0.05 -20.93
C GLY A 93 -1.23 0.86 -21.95
N PHE A 94 -2.15 1.71 -21.49
CA PHE A 94 -2.75 2.72 -22.34
C PHE A 94 -1.92 3.99 -22.29
N THR A 95 -1.61 4.55 -23.45
CA THR A 95 -1.01 5.88 -23.54
C THR A 95 -2.07 6.97 -23.29
N GLN A 96 -1.62 8.20 -23.04
CA GLN A 96 -2.53 9.36 -22.94
C GLN A 96 -3.46 9.47 -24.17
N LYS A 97 -2.91 9.18 -25.36
CA LYS A 97 -3.67 9.20 -26.61
C LYS A 97 -4.78 8.15 -26.65
N ASP A 98 -4.49 6.95 -26.18
CA ASP A 98 -5.47 5.86 -26.12
C ASP A 98 -6.61 6.20 -25.16
N VAL A 99 -6.28 6.70 -23.97
CA VAL A 99 -7.26 7.14 -22.97
C VAL A 99 -8.14 8.27 -23.47
N GLU A 100 -7.55 9.27 -24.13
CA GLU A 100 -8.32 10.35 -24.74
C GLU A 100 -9.24 9.85 -25.87
N GLN A 101 -8.81 8.85 -26.63
CA GLN A 101 -9.68 8.26 -27.65
C GLN A 101 -10.86 7.52 -27.02
N LEU A 102 -10.61 6.71 -25.99
CA LEU A 102 -11.68 6.02 -25.25
C LEU A 102 -12.69 7.01 -24.64
N LEU A 103 -12.21 8.11 -24.06
CA LEU A 103 -13.06 9.15 -23.50
C LEU A 103 -13.89 9.87 -24.57
N ARG A 104 -13.31 10.18 -25.73
CA ARG A 104 -14.04 10.75 -26.86
C ARG A 104 -15.14 9.81 -27.38
N ASP A 105 -14.82 8.53 -27.53
CA ASP A 105 -15.76 7.52 -28.03
C ASP A 105 -16.93 7.29 -27.07
N ALA A 106 -16.71 7.55 -25.76
CA ALA A 106 -17.73 7.43 -24.70
C ALA A 106 -18.44 8.77 -24.38
N ASP A 107 -18.09 9.88 -25.05
CA ASP A 107 -18.56 11.24 -24.75
C ASP A 107 -18.35 11.63 -23.24
N ALA A 108 -17.19 11.30 -22.70
CA ALA A 108 -16.84 11.41 -21.27
C ALA A 108 -15.52 12.17 -21.03
N MET A 109 -15.19 13.15 -21.87
CA MET A 109 -13.92 13.90 -21.80
C MET A 109 -13.74 14.69 -20.52
N GLU A 110 -14.80 15.07 -19.83
CA GLU A 110 -14.77 15.74 -18.52
C GLU A 110 -14.04 14.92 -17.45
N HIS A 111 -14.03 13.57 -17.55
CA HIS A 111 -13.37 12.67 -16.63
C HIS A 111 -11.86 12.49 -16.88
N SER A 112 -11.29 13.17 -17.88
CA SER A 112 -9.87 13.03 -18.24
C SER A 112 -8.92 13.35 -17.08
N LYS A 113 -9.25 14.36 -16.24
CA LYS A 113 -8.43 14.73 -15.09
C LYS A 113 -8.48 13.68 -13.99
N ASP A 114 -9.66 13.09 -13.78
CA ASP A 114 -9.86 12.06 -12.76
C ASP A 114 -9.11 10.78 -13.16
N LEU A 115 -9.25 10.34 -14.41
CA LEU A 115 -8.49 9.20 -14.94
C LEU A 115 -6.98 9.41 -14.80
N LYS A 116 -6.49 10.61 -15.16
CA LYS A 116 -5.08 10.93 -15.03
C LYS A 116 -4.60 10.88 -13.59
N PHE A 117 -5.33 11.45 -12.66
CA PHE A 117 -4.94 11.48 -11.25
C PHE A 117 -4.97 10.10 -10.60
N TRP A 118 -5.94 9.27 -11.00
CA TRP A 118 -6.15 7.96 -10.35
C TRP A 118 -5.37 6.82 -10.97
N TYR A 119 -5.15 6.79 -12.30
CA TYR A 119 -4.68 5.59 -13.00
C TYR A 119 -3.47 5.80 -13.91
N ASP A 120 -3.02 7.05 -14.10
CA ASP A 120 -1.77 7.37 -14.82
C ASP A 120 -0.55 7.21 -13.92
N GLY A 121 0.64 7.44 -14.50
CA GLY A 121 1.87 7.63 -13.72
C GLY A 121 2.82 6.45 -13.73
N TYR A 122 2.53 5.37 -14.43
CA TYR A 122 3.50 4.32 -14.67
C TYR A 122 4.50 4.75 -15.73
N HIS A 123 5.77 4.87 -15.37
CA HIS A 123 6.83 5.29 -16.28
C HIS A 123 7.60 4.07 -16.80
N PHE A 124 7.32 3.66 -18.05
CA PHE A 124 7.95 2.51 -18.71
C PHE A 124 8.94 2.99 -19.76
N GLY A 125 10.25 2.76 -19.52
CA GLY A 125 11.30 3.29 -20.38
C GLY A 125 11.24 4.82 -20.45
N ASP A 126 10.69 5.38 -21.51
CA ASP A 126 10.54 6.82 -21.76
C ASP A 126 9.07 7.26 -21.98
N VAL A 127 8.11 6.36 -21.74
CA VAL A 127 6.67 6.59 -21.95
C VAL A 127 5.91 6.45 -20.63
N ASP A 128 4.92 7.34 -20.43
CA ASP A 128 3.95 7.20 -19.37
C ASP A 128 2.74 6.40 -19.86
N VAL A 129 2.30 5.46 -19.03
CA VAL A 129 1.15 4.62 -19.33
C VAL A 129 0.19 4.53 -18.15
N TYR A 130 -1.08 4.32 -18.50
CA TYR A 130 -2.17 4.01 -17.57
C TYR A 130 -2.30 2.51 -17.43
N CYS A 131 -2.76 2.04 -16.26
CA CYS A 131 -3.17 0.65 -16.07
C CYS A 131 -4.46 0.38 -16.87
N PRO A 132 -4.45 -0.52 -17.87
CA PRO A 132 -5.63 -0.77 -18.70
C PRO A 132 -6.82 -1.32 -17.93
N TRP A 133 -6.56 -2.16 -16.91
CA TRP A 133 -7.61 -2.72 -16.06
C TRP A 133 -8.44 -1.63 -15.38
N ASP A 134 -7.79 -0.65 -14.79
CA ASP A 134 -8.43 0.40 -14.03
C ASP A 134 -9.19 1.36 -14.94
N VAL A 135 -8.56 1.77 -16.05
CA VAL A 135 -9.20 2.59 -17.07
C VAL A 135 -10.47 1.94 -17.59
N MET A 136 -10.40 0.65 -17.98
CA MET A 136 -11.56 -0.06 -18.54
C MET A 136 -12.66 -0.29 -17.52
N ASN A 137 -12.34 -0.54 -16.26
CA ASN A 137 -13.35 -0.66 -15.22
C ASN A 137 -14.05 0.68 -14.94
N TYR A 138 -13.29 1.77 -14.84
CA TYR A 138 -13.87 3.09 -14.66
C TYR A 138 -14.74 3.49 -15.86
N MET A 139 -14.26 3.27 -17.08
CA MET A 139 -15.04 3.51 -18.30
C MET A 139 -16.33 2.69 -18.33
N ARG A 140 -16.29 1.44 -17.87
CA ARG A 140 -17.51 0.62 -17.72
C ARG A 140 -18.48 1.23 -16.73
N ASP A 141 -18.01 1.68 -15.59
CA ASP A 141 -18.87 2.25 -14.55
C ASP A 141 -19.50 3.58 -15.00
N LEU A 142 -18.77 4.39 -15.78
CA LEU A 142 -19.28 5.61 -16.42
C LEU A 142 -20.46 5.34 -17.38
N GLN A 143 -20.51 4.17 -18.04
CA GLN A 143 -21.63 3.81 -18.89
C GLN A 143 -22.97 3.66 -18.13
N TYR A 144 -22.89 3.35 -16.83
CA TYR A 144 -24.07 3.17 -15.97
C TYR A 144 -24.38 4.43 -15.14
N ASN A 145 -23.36 5.21 -14.79
CA ASN A 145 -23.51 6.40 -13.99
C ASN A 145 -22.40 7.41 -14.32
N LEU A 146 -22.75 8.49 -14.97
CA LEU A 146 -21.82 9.56 -15.36
C LEU A 146 -21.23 10.32 -14.15
N ASP A 147 -21.90 10.29 -13.00
CA ASP A 147 -21.41 10.94 -11.78
C ASP A 147 -20.55 10.01 -10.90
N VAL A 148 -20.18 8.82 -11.39
CA VAL A 148 -19.36 7.88 -10.63
C VAL A 148 -17.97 8.45 -10.36
N ARG A 149 -17.50 8.29 -9.13
CA ARG A 149 -16.15 8.68 -8.76
C ARG A 149 -15.17 7.54 -9.03
N PRO A 150 -13.92 7.86 -9.40
CA PRO A 150 -12.88 6.83 -9.50
C PRO A 150 -12.73 6.05 -8.20
N ALA A 151 -12.42 4.78 -8.32
CA ALA A 151 -12.24 3.86 -7.21
C ALA A 151 -11.01 2.97 -7.44
N SER A 152 -10.54 2.31 -6.38
CA SER A 152 -9.46 1.35 -6.49
C SER A 152 -9.98 0.00 -7.02
N TYR A 153 -9.80 -0.23 -8.32
CA TYR A 153 -10.18 -1.48 -9.00
C TYR A 153 -9.14 -2.58 -8.83
N TRP A 154 -7.88 -2.22 -8.69
CA TRP A 154 -6.78 -3.16 -8.56
C TRP A 154 -6.68 -3.78 -7.15
N LYS A 155 -7.15 -3.08 -6.13
CA LYS A 155 -7.13 -3.53 -4.72
C LYS A 155 -7.71 -4.93 -4.49
N ASN A 156 -8.72 -5.32 -5.28
CA ASN A 156 -9.41 -6.59 -5.14
C ASN A 156 -8.91 -7.68 -6.12
N THR A 157 -8.02 -7.34 -7.04
CA THR A 157 -7.50 -8.25 -8.07
C THR A 157 -6.10 -8.75 -7.78
N SER A 158 -5.28 -7.95 -7.09
CA SER A 158 -3.93 -8.34 -6.70
C SER A 158 -3.92 -8.96 -5.29
N ASP A 159 -3.13 -10.02 -5.14
CA ASP A 159 -2.81 -10.54 -3.82
C ASP A 159 -1.82 -9.58 -3.15
N ASN A 160 -2.34 -8.62 -2.38
CA ASN A 160 -1.54 -7.65 -1.62
C ASN A 160 -0.65 -8.33 -0.54
N ALA A 161 -0.61 -9.67 -0.52
CA ALA A 161 0.22 -10.47 0.38
C ALA A 161 1.71 -10.11 0.26
N ILE A 162 2.17 -9.71 -0.92
CA ILE A 162 3.56 -9.25 -1.12
C ILE A 162 3.82 -8.01 -0.26
N VAL A 163 3.02 -6.96 -0.38
CA VAL A 163 3.17 -5.74 0.43
C VAL A 163 3.08 -6.08 1.92
N ARG A 164 2.13 -6.94 2.29
CA ARG A 164 1.95 -7.39 3.68
C ARG A 164 3.15 -8.15 4.23
N SER A 165 3.71 -9.10 3.46
CA SER A 165 4.84 -9.92 3.90
C SER A 165 6.10 -9.10 4.20
N PHE A 166 6.25 -7.94 3.56
CA PHE A 166 7.37 -7.04 3.79
C PHE A 166 7.13 -6.07 4.96
N ILE A 167 5.89 -5.70 5.24
CA ILE A 167 5.55 -4.88 6.40
C ILE A 167 5.85 -5.64 7.70
N ASP A 168 5.64 -6.94 7.72
CA ASP A 168 6.00 -7.81 8.85
C ASP A 168 7.52 -7.87 9.10
N TYR A 169 8.33 -7.60 8.07
CA TYR A 169 9.79 -7.49 8.14
C TYR A 169 10.29 -6.04 8.39
N ALA A 170 9.38 -5.06 8.45
CA ALA A 170 9.71 -3.65 8.44
C ALA A 170 10.50 -3.20 9.66
N GLY A 171 11.79 -3.00 9.48
CA GLY A 171 12.63 -2.20 10.36
C GLY A 171 12.37 -0.69 10.23
N ASN A 172 12.99 0.11 11.10
CA ASN A 172 12.83 1.58 11.10
C ASN A 172 13.19 2.25 9.76
N THR A 173 14.05 1.62 8.95
CA THR A 173 14.51 2.14 7.65
C THR A 173 13.40 2.04 6.60
N ILE A 174 12.71 0.90 6.54
CA ILE A 174 11.58 0.67 5.62
C ILE A 174 10.45 1.64 5.94
N THR A 175 10.11 1.80 7.22
CA THR A 175 9.08 2.74 7.65
C THR A 175 9.35 4.16 7.13
N ARG A 176 10.57 4.69 7.29
CA ARG A 176 10.92 6.02 6.81
C ARG A 176 10.78 6.18 5.29
N LYS A 177 11.18 5.16 4.52
CA LYS A 177 11.05 5.17 3.05
C LYS A 177 9.56 5.14 2.62
N LEU A 178 8.74 4.30 3.24
CA LEU A 178 7.30 4.28 3.01
C LEU A 178 6.65 5.64 3.32
N GLU A 179 7.10 6.30 4.36
CA GLU A 179 6.66 7.63 4.76
C GLU A 179 6.94 8.67 3.68
N THR A 180 8.17 8.66 3.16
CA THR A 180 8.57 9.55 2.08
C THR A 180 7.68 9.34 0.85
N LEU A 181 7.41 8.08 0.49
CA LEU A 181 6.55 7.72 -0.63
C LEU A 181 5.11 8.18 -0.43
N LEU A 182 4.53 7.95 0.75
CA LEU A 182 3.15 8.36 1.07
C LEU A 182 2.98 9.87 1.13
N SER A 183 4.01 10.61 1.50
CA SER A 183 4.00 12.08 1.44
C SER A 183 4.12 12.65 0.01
N GLY A 184 4.19 11.78 -1.01
CA GLY A 184 4.36 12.18 -2.42
C GLY A 184 5.80 12.44 -2.83
N GLY A 185 6.77 12.06 -1.98
CA GLY A 185 8.18 12.10 -2.29
C GLY A 185 8.66 10.86 -3.03
N TYR A 186 9.96 10.79 -3.29
CA TYR A 186 10.62 9.64 -3.87
C TYR A 186 11.71 9.09 -2.94
N ILE A 187 12.06 7.83 -3.13
CA ILE A 187 13.20 7.18 -2.49
C ILE A 187 14.24 6.79 -3.55
N THR A 188 15.51 6.81 -3.20
CA THR A 188 16.58 6.32 -4.06
C THR A 188 16.97 4.92 -3.68
N GLN A 189 17.03 4.01 -4.67
CA GLN A 189 17.26 2.60 -4.44
C GLN A 189 17.97 1.93 -5.62
N GLN A 190 18.85 0.99 -5.32
CA GLN A 190 19.37 0.07 -6.33
C GLN A 190 18.29 -0.98 -6.65
N ILE A 191 18.00 -1.18 -7.94
CA ILE A 191 16.99 -2.12 -8.40
C ILE A 191 17.65 -3.36 -8.98
N ASP A 192 17.31 -4.52 -8.46
CA ASP A 192 17.66 -5.82 -9.05
C ASP A 192 16.51 -6.32 -9.94
N GLU A 193 16.62 -6.09 -11.24
CA GLU A 193 15.64 -6.58 -12.24
C GLU A 193 15.66 -8.09 -12.42
N ASN A 194 16.67 -8.78 -11.86
CA ASN A 194 16.80 -10.24 -11.92
C ASN A 194 16.40 -10.90 -10.60
N LEU A 195 15.60 -10.21 -9.78
CA LEU A 195 15.13 -10.75 -8.52
C LEU A 195 14.22 -11.96 -8.76
N THR A 196 14.39 -12.99 -7.94
CA THR A 196 13.61 -14.22 -8.01
C THR A 196 12.83 -14.46 -6.73
N TYR A 197 11.75 -15.24 -6.80
CA TYR A 197 10.90 -15.55 -5.64
C TYR A 197 11.66 -16.21 -4.47
N GLY A 198 12.73 -16.97 -4.76
CA GLY A 198 13.56 -17.61 -3.73
C GLY A 198 14.42 -16.64 -2.90
N TYR A 199 14.69 -15.45 -3.44
CA TYR A 199 15.55 -14.45 -2.80
C TYR A 199 14.80 -13.20 -2.31
N LEU A 200 13.47 -13.20 -2.38
CA LEU A 200 12.65 -12.05 -2.01
C LEU A 200 12.99 -11.50 -0.63
N HIS A 201 13.08 -12.38 0.36
CA HIS A 201 13.30 -12.00 1.76
C HIS A 201 14.77 -11.99 2.19
N SER A 202 15.72 -12.08 1.24
CA SER A 202 17.14 -12.11 1.58
C SER A 202 17.75 -10.74 1.92
N SER A 203 17.09 -9.64 1.55
CA SER A 203 17.55 -8.28 1.84
C SER A 203 16.38 -7.29 1.83
N GLU A 204 16.50 -6.19 2.60
CA GLU A 204 15.55 -5.06 2.55
C GLU A 204 15.49 -4.40 1.16
N ASP A 205 16.60 -4.41 0.42
CA ASP A 205 16.68 -3.79 -0.91
C ASP A 205 15.82 -4.53 -1.94
N ASN A 206 15.63 -5.83 -1.75
CA ASN A 206 14.78 -6.65 -2.62
C ASN A 206 13.30 -6.24 -2.54
N LEU A 207 12.85 -5.73 -1.40
CA LEU A 207 11.50 -5.17 -1.25
C LEU A 207 11.21 -4.10 -2.30
N TRP A 208 12.12 -3.13 -2.43
CA TRP A 208 11.91 -2.00 -3.34
C TRP A 208 11.95 -2.44 -4.79
N SER A 209 12.83 -3.40 -5.11
CA SER A 209 12.87 -4.02 -6.44
C SER A 209 11.57 -4.71 -6.79
N ILE A 210 10.99 -5.48 -5.85
CA ILE A 210 9.73 -6.18 -6.13
C ILE A 210 8.55 -5.22 -6.23
N LEU A 211 8.46 -4.21 -5.36
CA LEU A 211 7.40 -3.21 -5.42
C LEU A 211 7.43 -2.44 -6.75
N TYR A 212 8.62 -2.19 -7.28
CA TYR A 212 8.79 -1.58 -8.60
C TYR A 212 8.38 -2.55 -9.73
N LEU A 213 8.89 -3.78 -9.73
CA LEU A 213 8.63 -4.76 -10.78
C LEU A 213 7.16 -5.23 -10.83
N THR A 214 6.44 -5.13 -9.71
CA THR A 214 5.03 -5.51 -9.61
C THR A 214 4.06 -4.33 -9.72
N GLY A 215 4.55 -3.12 -9.99
CA GLY A 215 3.72 -1.94 -10.26
C GLY A 215 3.21 -1.17 -9.03
N TYR A 216 3.66 -1.51 -7.82
CA TYR A 216 3.39 -0.67 -6.64
C TYR A 216 4.21 0.61 -6.61
N LEU A 217 5.37 0.61 -7.25
CA LEU A 217 6.20 1.79 -7.43
C LEU A 217 6.51 2.00 -8.92
N THR A 218 6.85 3.21 -9.28
CA THR A 218 7.34 3.58 -10.60
C THR A 218 8.62 4.40 -10.46
N LYS A 219 9.38 4.57 -11.54
CA LYS A 219 10.52 5.50 -11.56
C LYS A 219 10.01 6.94 -11.58
N ALA A 220 10.58 7.79 -10.74
CA ALA A 220 10.42 9.22 -10.88
C ALA A 220 11.11 9.69 -12.19
N ARG A 221 10.55 10.71 -12.83
CA ARG A 221 11.14 11.28 -14.06
C ARG A 221 12.41 12.05 -13.71
N ASP A 222 13.40 12.00 -14.59
CA ASP A 222 14.67 12.74 -14.39
C ASP A 222 14.43 14.26 -14.22
N ALA A 223 13.40 14.80 -14.88
CA ALA A 223 13.01 16.21 -14.75
C ALA A 223 12.52 16.61 -13.36
N ASP A 224 12.04 15.64 -12.57
CA ASP A 224 11.52 15.86 -11.21
C ASP A 224 12.62 15.67 -10.13
N LEU A 225 13.84 15.31 -10.56
CA LEU A 225 14.97 15.06 -9.67
C LEU A 225 15.88 16.28 -9.55
N PRO A 226 16.34 16.65 -8.34
CA PRO A 226 17.22 17.80 -8.14
C PRO A 226 18.63 17.61 -8.68
N GLU A 227 19.10 16.37 -8.83
CA GLU A 227 20.47 16.03 -9.27
C GLU A 227 20.47 14.70 -10.05
N ASN A 228 21.49 14.51 -10.90
CA ASN A 228 21.73 13.24 -11.56
C ASN A 228 22.09 12.16 -10.53
N LEU A 229 21.39 11.03 -10.60
CA LEU A 229 21.68 9.90 -9.72
C LEU A 229 22.94 9.16 -10.17
N PRO A 230 23.67 8.52 -9.23
CA PRO A 230 24.73 7.58 -9.57
C PRO A 230 24.23 6.42 -10.43
N ASP A 231 25.11 5.86 -11.27
CA ASP A 231 24.79 4.70 -12.10
C ASP A 231 24.24 3.54 -11.25
N GLY A 232 23.16 2.93 -11.72
CA GLY A 232 22.50 1.81 -11.05
C GLY A 232 21.55 2.16 -9.91
N ILE A 233 21.44 3.46 -9.56
CA ILE A 233 20.45 3.94 -8.59
C ILE A 233 19.23 4.48 -9.34
N SER A 234 18.05 4.10 -8.88
CA SER A 234 16.77 4.60 -9.40
C SER A 234 16.02 5.37 -8.32
N SER A 235 15.33 6.44 -8.71
CA SER A 235 14.35 7.10 -7.86
C SER A 235 13.00 6.43 -8.07
N LEU A 236 12.36 6.02 -6.97
CA LEU A 236 11.07 5.35 -6.98
C LEU A 236 10.03 6.19 -6.26
N MET A 237 8.82 6.23 -6.81
CA MET A 237 7.67 6.93 -6.23
C MET A 237 6.39 6.10 -6.40
N ILE A 238 5.34 6.46 -5.68
CA ILE A 238 4.00 5.90 -5.88
C ILE A 238 3.43 6.48 -7.18
N PRO A 239 2.95 5.65 -8.12
CA PRO A 239 2.55 6.12 -9.45
C PRO A 239 1.32 7.03 -9.42
N ASN A 240 0.30 6.71 -8.62
CA ASN A 240 -1.00 7.36 -8.71
C ASN A 240 -1.82 7.27 -7.40
N ALA A 241 -3.03 7.83 -7.43
CA ALA A 241 -3.90 7.87 -6.26
C ALA A 241 -4.44 6.50 -5.87
N GLU A 242 -4.69 5.59 -6.81
CA GLU A 242 -5.14 4.23 -6.52
C GLU A 242 -4.11 3.46 -5.71
N ILE A 243 -2.87 3.44 -6.17
CA ILE A 243 -1.78 2.74 -5.46
C ILE A 243 -1.51 3.40 -4.10
N ARG A 244 -1.63 4.73 -4.01
CA ARG A 244 -1.55 5.42 -2.73
C ARG A 244 -2.61 4.93 -1.74
N GLU A 245 -3.87 4.81 -2.17
CA GLU A 245 -4.95 4.28 -1.34
C GLU A 245 -4.68 2.85 -0.87
N ILE A 246 -4.09 2.01 -1.74
CA ILE A 246 -3.69 0.64 -1.38
C ILE A 246 -2.63 0.66 -0.27
N PHE A 247 -1.59 1.48 -0.41
CA PHE A 247 -0.57 1.62 0.63
C PHE A 247 -1.16 2.15 1.94
N GLU A 248 -1.98 3.19 1.90
CA GLU A 248 -2.62 3.79 3.08
C GLU A 248 -3.48 2.75 3.82
N THR A 249 -4.33 2.04 3.11
CA THR A 249 -5.22 1.02 3.71
C THR A 249 -4.46 -0.20 4.23
N THR A 250 -3.37 -0.61 3.57
CA THR A 250 -2.52 -1.72 4.02
C THR A 250 -1.73 -1.33 5.26
N ILE A 251 -1.19 -0.12 5.29
CA ILE A 251 -0.48 0.42 6.46
C ILE A 251 -1.42 0.60 7.65
N LEU A 252 -2.62 1.12 7.45
CA LEU A 252 -3.63 1.23 8.50
C LEU A 252 -3.96 -0.15 9.10
N LYS A 253 -4.13 -1.17 8.27
CA LYS A 253 -4.37 -2.54 8.73
C LYS A 253 -3.19 -3.10 9.53
N TRP A 254 -1.97 -2.84 9.09
CA TRP A 254 -0.77 -3.22 9.82
C TRP A 254 -0.66 -2.53 11.19
N PHE A 255 -0.99 -1.23 11.27
CA PHE A 255 -1.06 -0.54 12.56
C PHE A 255 -2.09 -1.18 13.49
N GLN A 256 -3.26 -1.55 12.97
CA GLN A 256 -4.28 -2.28 13.74
C GLN A 256 -3.74 -3.63 14.24
N GLU A 257 -3.08 -4.40 13.39
CA GLU A 257 -2.52 -5.71 13.73
C GLU A 257 -1.32 -5.60 14.69
N SER A 258 -0.42 -4.63 14.48
CA SER A 258 0.69 -4.35 15.40
C SER A 258 0.19 -3.85 16.76
N ALA A 259 -0.87 -3.06 16.75
CA ALA A 259 -1.58 -2.68 17.96
C ALA A 259 -2.23 -3.90 18.65
N LEU A 260 -2.61 -4.96 17.95
CA LEU A 260 -3.15 -6.20 18.52
C LEU A 260 -2.08 -7.07 19.22
N THR A 261 -0.84 -7.05 18.78
CA THR A 261 0.26 -7.85 19.36
C THR A 261 1.00 -7.17 20.49
N TRP A 262 0.76 -5.87 20.71
CA TRP A 262 1.40 -5.12 21.77
C TRP A 262 0.72 -5.39 23.13
N ASN A 263 1.49 -5.59 24.20
CA ASN A 263 0.93 -5.74 25.55
C ASN A 263 0.29 -4.42 26.00
N ARG A 264 -1.04 -4.33 25.87
CA ARG A 264 -1.86 -3.15 26.06
C ARG A 264 -2.38 -3.02 27.47
N GLU A 265 -2.19 -4.04 28.30
CA GLU A 265 -2.73 -4.07 29.65
C GLU A 265 -2.32 -2.81 30.42
N THR A 266 -1.06 -2.41 30.33
CA THR A 266 -0.55 -1.21 31.01
C THR A 266 -1.25 0.06 30.55
N LEU A 267 -1.50 0.22 29.22
CA LEU A 267 -2.18 1.39 28.69
C LEU A 267 -3.65 1.44 29.15
N PHE A 268 -4.38 0.33 29.00
CA PHE A 268 -5.79 0.29 29.36
C PHE A 268 -6.01 0.39 30.86
N HIS A 269 -5.16 -0.25 31.65
CA HIS A 269 -5.12 -0.03 33.09
C HIS A 269 -4.92 1.45 33.44
N ALA A 270 -3.99 2.12 32.78
CA ALA A 270 -3.75 3.53 33.01
C ALA A 270 -4.95 4.41 32.63
N VAL A 271 -5.65 4.08 31.53
CA VAL A 271 -6.87 4.80 31.13
C VAL A 271 -7.95 4.67 32.20
N TRP A 272 -8.25 3.45 32.63
CA TRP A 272 -9.32 3.23 33.60
C TRP A 272 -8.93 3.59 35.04
N ASN A 273 -7.64 3.66 35.35
CA ASN A 273 -7.13 4.15 36.64
C ASN A 273 -6.77 5.63 36.64
N GLN A 274 -7.10 6.34 35.56
CA GLN A 274 -6.95 7.79 35.44
C GLN A 274 -5.47 8.29 35.56
N ASP A 275 -4.52 7.43 35.16
CA ASP A 275 -3.08 7.76 35.15
C ASP A 275 -2.65 8.36 33.81
N ALA A 276 -2.91 9.64 33.61
CA ALA A 276 -2.58 10.40 32.41
C ALA A 276 -1.07 10.37 32.06
N LYS A 277 -0.20 10.26 33.07
CA LYS A 277 1.24 10.17 32.87
C LYS A 277 1.65 8.86 32.21
N THR A 278 1.15 7.74 32.71
CA THR A 278 1.39 6.41 32.11
C THR A 278 0.76 6.33 30.72
N ILE A 279 -0.45 6.88 30.51
CA ILE A 279 -1.05 6.97 29.17
C ILE A 279 -0.11 7.71 28.20
N SER A 280 0.42 8.88 28.58
CA SER A 280 1.36 9.67 27.75
C SER A 280 2.61 8.87 27.38
N ILE A 281 3.16 8.10 28.33
CA ILE A 281 4.38 7.28 28.14
C ILE A 281 4.08 6.12 27.17
N GLU A 282 3.03 5.35 27.42
CA GLU A 282 2.69 4.16 26.64
C GLU A 282 2.23 4.54 25.22
N MET A 283 1.44 5.59 25.10
CA MET A 283 1.05 6.13 23.78
C MET A 283 2.25 6.65 23.01
N THR A 284 3.18 7.36 23.67
CA THR A 284 4.44 7.80 23.02
C THR A 284 5.30 6.62 22.57
N LYS A 285 5.39 5.54 23.37
CA LYS A 285 6.09 4.31 22.95
C LYS A 285 5.43 3.69 21.73
N LEU A 286 4.11 3.64 21.71
CA LEU A 286 3.35 3.10 20.59
C LEU A 286 3.53 3.96 19.34
N LEU A 287 3.38 5.27 19.45
CA LEU A 287 3.63 6.22 18.36
C LEU A 287 5.05 6.09 17.76
N ARG A 288 6.05 5.84 18.59
CA ARG A 288 7.45 5.64 18.10
C ARG A 288 7.60 4.36 17.30
N LYS A 289 6.83 3.33 17.63
CA LYS A 289 6.85 2.04 16.91
C LYS A 289 5.99 2.02 15.65
N THR A 290 4.91 2.79 15.63
CA THR A 290 3.82 2.66 14.67
C THR A 290 3.65 3.85 13.75
N ILE A 291 4.04 5.07 14.14
CA ILE A 291 3.80 6.29 13.37
C ILE A 291 5.05 6.82 12.70
N SER A 292 4.83 7.34 11.51
CA SER A 292 5.72 8.10 10.68
C SER A 292 5.93 9.55 11.13
N TYR A 293 7.05 10.16 10.70
CA TYR A 293 7.32 11.59 10.95
C TYR A 293 6.53 12.55 10.05
N HIS A 294 5.77 12.05 9.07
CA HIS A 294 5.08 12.86 8.05
C HIS A 294 3.56 12.87 8.13
N ASP A 295 2.96 12.01 8.98
CA ASP A 295 1.51 12.00 9.19
C ASP A 295 1.13 13.04 10.25
N TYR A 296 0.88 14.27 9.79
CA TYR A 296 0.64 15.43 10.66
C TYR A 296 -0.79 15.97 10.58
N LYS A 297 -1.74 15.21 10.04
CA LYS A 297 -3.14 15.61 10.02
C LYS A 297 -3.84 15.14 11.29
N GLU A 298 -4.66 16.00 11.85
CA GLU A 298 -5.47 15.75 13.05
C GLU A 298 -6.31 14.45 12.90
N ASP A 299 -6.91 14.25 11.73
CA ASP A 299 -7.72 13.06 11.39
C ASP A 299 -6.95 11.73 11.56
N TYR A 300 -5.64 11.73 11.33
CA TYR A 300 -4.82 10.52 11.49
C TYR A 300 -4.70 10.09 12.95
N TYR A 301 -4.48 11.04 13.86
CA TYR A 301 -4.37 10.73 15.29
C TYR A 301 -5.71 10.30 15.89
N HIS A 302 -6.84 10.81 15.36
CA HIS A 302 -8.17 10.32 15.73
C HIS A 302 -8.36 8.87 15.31
N ALA A 303 -8.06 8.52 14.08
CA ALA A 303 -8.14 7.14 13.58
C ALA A 303 -7.20 6.19 14.33
N PHE A 304 -5.99 6.65 14.64
CA PHE A 304 -5.02 5.90 15.44
C PHE A 304 -5.54 5.62 16.85
N LEU A 305 -6.06 6.64 17.54
CA LEU A 305 -6.59 6.53 18.89
C LEU A 305 -7.80 5.58 18.92
N ALA A 306 -8.75 5.77 18.00
CA ALA A 306 -9.92 4.91 17.86
C ALA A 306 -9.51 3.44 17.55
N GLY A 307 -8.54 3.25 16.65
CA GLY A 307 -8.04 1.93 16.26
C GLY A 307 -7.40 1.14 17.39
N ILE A 308 -6.67 1.80 18.30
CA ILE A 308 -6.06 1.16 19.48
C ILE A 308 -7.12 0.52 20.37
N PHE A 309 -8.19 1.25 20.67
CA PHE A 309 -9.25 0.77 21.58
C PHE A 309 -10.20 -0.22 20.87
N ALA A 310 -10.59 0.04 19.64
CA ALA A 310 -11.40 -0.88 18.84
C ALA A 310 -10.69 -2.24 18.64
N GLY A 311 -9.41 -2.20 18.33
CA GLY A 311 -8.58 -3.39 18.23
C GLY A 311 -8.37 -4.13 19.56
N ALA A 312 -8.73 -3.55 20.69
CA ALA A 312 -8.73 -4.19 22.01
C ALA A 312 -10.10 -4.77 22.37
N GLY A 313 -11.08 -4.63 21.50
CA GLY A 313 -12.43 -5.13 21.73
C GLY A 313 -13.36 -4.16 22.44
N TYR A 314 -12.93 -2.90 22.67
CA TYR A 314 -13.83 -1.87 23.18
C TYR A 314 -14.75 -1.38 22.06
N MET A 315 -15.99 -1.02 22.42
CA MET A 315 -16.83 -0.24 21.54
C MET A 315 -16.30 1.19 21.51
N VAL A 316 -16.16 1.74 20.30
CA VAL A 316 -15.55 3.07 20.09
C VAL A 316 -16.40 3.87 19.13
N ASP A 317 -16.71 5.08 19.52
CA ASP A 317 -17.27 6.12 18.65
C ASP A 317 -16.20 7.16 18.31
N SER A 318 -16.16 7.61 17.06
CA SER A 318 -15.23 8.63 16.60
C SER A 318 -16.01 9.71 15.83
N ASN A 319 -15.73 10.98 16.13
CA ASN A 319 -16.39 12.15 15.51
C ASN A 319 -17.93 12.17 15.60
N LYS A 320 -18.50 11.62 16.67
CA LYS A 320 -19.94 11.70 16.93
C LYS A 320 -20.31 12.93 17.76
N GLU A 321 -21.54 13.41 17.56
CA GLU A 321 -22.10 14.52 18.33
C GLU A 321 -22.42 14.07 19.76
N HIS A 322 -21.82 14.76 20.73
CA HIS A 322 -22.05 14.58 22.16
C HIS A 322 -22.07 15.92 22.86
N GLY A 323 -23.09 16.17 23.70
CA GLY A 323 -23.27 17.47 24.32
C GLY A 323 -23.57 18.59 23.29
N GLU A 324 -22.86 19.70 23.41
CA GLU A 324 -22.97 20.85 22.48
C GLU A 324 -21.90 20.83 21.37
N GLY A 325 -21.22 19.66 21.16
CA GLY A 325 -20.15 19.53 20.18
C GLY A 325 -19.91 18.10 19.72
N ARG A 326 -18.79 17.90 19.04
CA ARG A 326 -18.31 16.59 18.59
C ARG A 326 -17.09 16.21 19.40
N SER A 327 -17.16 15.07 20.11
CA SER A 327 -15.99 14.48 20.73
C SER A 327 -15.17 13.68 19.70
N ASP A 328 -13.86 13.74 19.80
CA ASP A 328 -12.99 13.07 18.83
C ASP A 328 -13.04 11.54 18.95
N VAL A 329 -12.90 11.01 20.15
CA VAL A 329 -12.97 9.55 20.40
C VAL A 329 -13.64 9.27 21.73
N VAL A 330 -14.63 8.38 21.73
CA VAL A 330 -15.31 7.86 22.92
C VAL A 330 -15.11 6.36 23.01
N VAL A 331 -14.66 5.88 24.15
CA VAL A 331 -14.36 4.47 24.43
C VAL A 331 -15.28 3.96 25.52
N TYR A 332 -16.06 2.93 25.23
CA TYR A 332 -17.05 2.37 26.13
C TYR A 332 -16.57 1.08 26.77
N ASP A 333 -16.56 1.03 28.11
CA ASP A 333 -16.40 -0.19 28.90
C ASP A 333 -17.75 -0.50 29.58
N SER A 334 -18.70 -0.92 28.75
CA SER A 334 -20.08 -1.17 29.18
C SER A 334 -20.20 -2.28 30.23
N LEU A 335 -19.24 -3.23 30.26
CA LEU A 335 -19.21 -4.29 31.26
C LEU A 335 -18.93 -3.77 32.67
N ASN A 336 -18.19 -2.68 32.77
CA ASN A 336 -17.80 -2.06 34.03
C ASN A 336 -18.51 -0.71 34.29
N GLY A 337 -19.50 -0.35 33.46
CA GLY A 337 -20.25 0.89 33.59
C GLY A 337 -19.41 2.17 33.39
N ARG A 338 -18.34 2.10 32.59
CA ARG A 338 -17.39 3.22 32.44
C ARG A 338 -17.29 3.70 31.00
N VAL A 339 -17.03 4.99 30.82
CA VAL A 339 -16.75 5.59 29.53
C VAL A 339 -15.56 6.54 29.63
N ALA A 340 -14.67 6.49 28.62
CA ALA A 340 -13.55 7.42 28.49
C ALA A 340 -13.72 8.27 27.23
N VAL A 341 -13.69 9.58 27.38
CA VAL A 341 -13.82 10.56 26.31
C VAL A 341 -12.47 11.22 26.07
N PHE A 342 -12.03 11.21 24.83
CA PHE A 342 -10.76 11.82 24.41
C PHE A 342 -11.04 12.97 23.45
N GLU A 343 -10.39 14.11 23.72
CA GLU A 343 -10.29 15.24 22.81
C GLU A 343 -8.85 15.38 22.36
N ALA A 344 -8.59 15.31 21.06
CA ALA A 344 -7.27 15.28 20.50
C ALA A 344 -6.89 16.63 19.84
N LYS A 345 -5.66 17.06 19.99
CA LYS A 345 -5.13 18.26 19.34
C LYS A 345 -3.76 17.97 18.72
N TYR A 346 -3.52 18.60 17.59
CA TYR A 346 -2.21 18.58 16.96
C TYR A 346 -1.40 19.81 17.37
N ALA A 347 -0.21 19.57 17.94
CA ALA A 347 0.73 20.64 18.29
C ALA A 347 1.67 20.94 17.11
N LYS A 348 1.94 22.23 16.85
CA LYS A 348 2.81 22.67 15.75
C LYS A 348 4.29 22.46 16.05
N SER A 349 4.66 22.41 17.32
CA SER A 349 6.02 22.14 17.78
C SER A 349 6.02 21.31 19.05
N LEU A 350 7.21 20.79 19.44
CA LEU A 350 7.37 20.03 20.69
C LEU A 350 7.02 20.88 21.91
N ASN A 351 7.32 22.19 21.87
CA ASN A 351 7.06 23.11 22.97
C ASN A 351 5.57 23.44 23.14
N ASP A 352 4.77 23.23 22.10
CA ASP A 352 3.34 23.50 22.09
C ASP A 352 2.49 22.32 22.61
N LEU A 353 3.10 21.16 22.86
CA LEU A 353 2.37 19.95 23.26
C LEU A 353 1.53 20.15 24.51
N ASP A 354 2.12 20.70 25.58
CA ASP A 354 1.41 20.95 26.83
C ASP A 354 0.26 21.94 26.65
N THR A 355 0.51 23.04 25.94
CA THR A 355 -0.52 24.06 25.66
C THR A 355 -1.64 23.54 24.78
N ALA A 356 -1.31 22.69 23.78
CA ALA A 356 -2.32 22.06 22.94
C ALA A 356 -3.19 21.08 23.75
N CYS A 357 -2.58 20.32 24.66
CA CYS A 357 -3.29 19.43 25.56
C CYS A 357 -4.22 20.19 26.52
N GLU A 358 -3.80 21.32 27.05
CA GLU A 358 -4.64 22.19 27.88
C GLU A 358 -5.85 22.74 27.10
N LYS A 359 -5.66 23.10 25.83
CA LYS A 359 -6.77 23.51 24.96
C LYS A 359 -7.76 22.38 24.73
N ALA A 360 -7.30 21.13 24.58
CA ALA A 360 -8.17 19.97 24.47
C ALA A 360 -9.02 19.79 25.74
N VAL A 361 -8.41 19.88 26.91
CA VAL A 361 -9.14 19.81 28.20
C VAL A 361 -10.16 20.96 28.31
N GLN A 362 -9.78 22.19 27.98
CA GLN A 362 -10.69 23.35 28.02
C GLN A 362 -11.88 23.20 27.07
N GLN A 363 -11.66 22.69 25.86
CA GLN A 363 -12.75 22.45 24.91
C GLN A 363 -13.77 21.44 25.44
N MET A 364 -13.33 20.41 26.14
CA MET A 364 -14.24 19.44 26.77
C MET A 364 -15.09 20.07 27.88
N ASP A 365 -14.54 21.06 28.61
CA ASP A 365 -15.29 21.82 29.58
C ASP A 365 -16.35 22.71 28.92
N ASP A 366 -15.95 23.46 27.91
CA ASP A 366 -16.81 24.41 27.19
C ASP A 366 -17.98 23.71 26.50
N LEU A 367 -17.79 22.52 25.97
CA LEU A 367 -18.78 21.73 25.22
C LEU A 367 -19.47 20.64 26.07
N MET A 368 -19.20 20.58 27.34
CA MET A 368 -19.86 19.71 28.33
C MET A 368 -19.98 18.23 27.91
N TYR A 369 -18.96 17.67 27.29
CA TYR A 369 -18.97 16.27 26.75
C TYR A 369 -19.33 15.24 27.81
N ALA A 370 -18.87 15.40 29.04
CA ALA A 370 -19.15 14.45 30.14
C ALA A 370 -20.65 14.30 30.44
N LYS A 371 -21.42 15.41 30.33
CA LYS A 371 -22.85 15.41 30.67
C LYS A 371 -23.68 14.45 29.83
N SER A 372 -23.28 14.19 28.61
CA SER A 372 -23.98 13.26 27.71
C SER A 372 -23.93 11.81 28.15
N PHE A 373 -23.05 11.48 29.10
CA PHE A 373 -22.81 10.11 29.55
C PHE A 373 -23.11 9.89 31.04
N GLU A 374 -23.34 10.97 31.82
CA GLU A 374 -23.54 10.88 33.27
C GLU A 374 -24.80 10.11 33.66
N ASP A 375 -25.82 10.07 32.81
CA ASP A 375 -27.06 9.33 33.06
C ASP A 375 -26.95 7.83 32.73
N ASP A 376 -26.01 7.45 31.86
CA ASP A 376 -25.89 6.10 31.29
C ASP A 376 -24.68 5.31 31.85
N TYR A 377 -23.71 5.98 32.48
CA TYR A 377 -22.47 5.38 32.96
C TYR A 377 -22.14 5.82 34.40
N ASP A 378 -21.67 4.86 35.19
CA ASP A 378 -21.29 5.11 36.60
C ASP A 378 -20.02 5.96 36.71
N GLU A 379 -19.12 5.85 35.70
CA GLU A 379 -17.87 6.60 35.65
C GLU A 379 -17.61 7.19 34.27
N VAL A 380 -17.48 8.50 34.21
CA VAL A 380 -17.14 9.26 32.97
C VAL A 380 -15.76 9.90 33.16
N ILE A 381 -14.80 9.47 32.34
CA ILE A 381 -13.42 9.94 32.41
C ILE A 381 -13.11 10.74 31.14
N CYS A 382 -12.60 11.96 31.32
CA CYS A 382 -12.27 12.86 30.21
C CYS A 382 -10.78 13.11 30.11
N TYR A 383 -10.22 12.99 28.90
CA TYR A 383 -8.82 13.19 28.60
C TYR A 383 -8.62 14.17 27.46
N GLY A 384 -7.86 15.23 27.70
CA GLY A 384 -7.22 15.97 26.62
C GLY A 384 -5.93 15.27 26.20
N ILE A 385 -5.77 15.05 24.91
CA ILE A 385 -4.56 14.45 24.34
C ILE A 385 -4.01 15.34 23.23
N SER A 386 -2.71 15.63 23.25
CA SER A 386 -2.07 16.37 22.19
C SER A 386 -0.95 15.55 21.56
N PHE A 387 -0.79 15.70 20.25
CA PHE A 387 0.18 14.97 19.45
C PHE A 387 1.16 15.94 18.76
N TYR A 388 2.43 15.56 18.76
CA TYR A 388 3.45 16.15 17.92
C TYR A 388 4.40 15.07 17.43
N LYS A 389 4.35 14.75 16.15
CA LYS A 389 5.15 13.66 15.58
C LYS A 389 4.96 12.35 16.38
N LYS A 390 6.03 11.75 16.87
CA LYS A 390 6.03 10.51 17.65
C LYS A 390 5.94 10.75 19.16
N ARG A 391 5.27 11.80 19.58
CA ARG A 391 5.08 12.14 21.00
C ARG A 391 3.64 12.56 21.27
N CYS A 392 3.16 12.25 22.43
CA CYS A 392 1.92 12.80 22.93
C CYS A 392 2.06 13.21 24.40
N VAL A 393 1.16 14.10 24.80
CA VAL A 393 0.90 14.47 26.19
C VAL A 393 -0.58 14.26 26.45
N VAL A 394 -0.91 13.64 27.57
CA VAL A 394 -2.27 13.40 28.02
C VAL A 394 -2.46 14.10 29.37
N LYS A 395 -3.55 14.79 29.50
CA LYS A 395 -4.00 15.39 30.77
C LYS A 395 -5.42 14.94 31.04
N LYS A 396 -5.67 14.57 32.29
CA LYS A 396 -7.03 14.34 32.74
C LYS A 396 -7.72 15.67 33.03
N LYS A 397 -9.00 15.74 32.70
CA LYS A 397 -9.88 16.80 33.14
C LYS A 397 -10.16 16.71 34.64
#